data_8edafeb6b3af844925cf2af39938cc8f
#
_entry.id   8edafeb6b3af844925cf2af39938cc8f
#
_cell.length_a   1.000
_cell.length_b   1.000
_cell.length_c   1.000
_cell.angle_alpha   90.00
_cell.angle_beta   90.00
_cell.angle_gamma   90.00
#
_symmetry.space_group_name_H-M   'P 1'
#
loop_
_entity.id
_entity.type
_entity.pdbx_description
1 polymer ?
#
loop_
_entity_poly.entity_id
_entity_poly.type
_entity_poly.pdbx_seq_one_letter_code
_entity_poly.pdbx_strand_id
1 'polypeptide(L)'
;MKPARYVSALFAAALLSACATPHPPLPTVQNVDLNRDNGTWYEIAMLPNRFQSMCVSDTQALYRPDGKNVSVVNQCRTADGTIKQADGIAKQVEGSHGAKLRVSFFRPFYGDYWILELDPDYRWALVGEPGRKYAWILARNTSLDAATLEQLLARAAALGVDRQAFVRTPQAVQSMDAGLR
;
A
#
# COMPACT_ATOMS: atom_id res chain seq x y z
N MET A 1 -63.27 42.28 24.50
CA MET A 1 -62.39 41.18 24.80
C MET A 1 -62.03 40.49 23.46
N LYS A 2 -60.76 40.67 23.04
CA LYS A 2 -60.24 40.06 21.80
C LYS A 2 -59.30 38.94 22.16
N PRO A 3 -59.40 37.72 21.56
CA PRO A 3 -58.47 36.64 21.84
C PRO A 3 -57.19 36.80 21.03
N ALA A 4 -56.05 36.65 21.75
CA ALA A 4 -54.70 36.62 21.15
C ALA A 4 -54.46 35.28 20.43
N ARG A 5 -54.04 35.37 19.14
CA ARG A 5 -53.64 34.23 18.35
C ARG A 5 -52.14 34.00 18.52
N TYR A 6 -51.77 32.92 19.17
CA TYR A 6 -50.39 32.42 19.25
C TYR A 6 -50.05 31.72 17.93
N VAL A 7 -49.15 32.24 17.19
CA VAL A 7 -48.55 31.61 16.01
C VAL A 7 -47.32 30.83 16.50
N SER A 8 -47.47 29.51 16.59
CA SER A 8 -46.35 28.61 16.89
C SER A 8 -45.51 28.41 15.61
N ALA A 9 -44.32 29.02 15.58
CA ALA A 9 -43.33 28.79 14.56
C ALA A 9 -42.63 27.43 14.80
N LEU A 10 -42.96 26.43 14.04
CA LEU A 10 -42.22 25.15 13.99
C LEU A 10 -40.92 25.36 13.21
N PHE A 11 -39.80 25.43 13.94
CA PHE A 11 -38.45 25.37 13.36
C PHE A 11 -38.15 23.92 12.98
N ALA A 12 -38.28 23.59 11.71
CA ALA A 12 -37.84 22.31 11.16
C ALA A 12 -36.31 22.37 11.02
N ALA A 13 -35.58 21.75 11.96
CA ALA A 13 -34.15 21.52 11.86
C ALA A 13 -33.91 20.43 10.80
N ALA A 14 -33.52 20.82 9.61
CA ALA A 14 -33.02 19.90 8.59
C ALA A 14 -31.64 19.36 9.03
N LEU A 15 -31.64 18.13 9.54
CA LEU A 15 -30.41 17.36 9.76
C LEU A 15 -29.81 17.02 8.39
N LEU A 16 -28.82 17.79 7.97
CA LEU A 16 -27.94 17.46 6.83
C LEU A 16 -27.11 16.23 7.25
N SER A 17 -27.65 15.03 6.99
CA SER A 17 -26.83 13.82 6.97
C SER A 17 -25.82 13.99 5.84
N ALA A 18 -24.60 14.36 6.19
CA ALA A 18 -23.46 14.24 5.30
C ALA A 18 -23.25 12.75 5.05
N CYS A 19 -23.89 12.21 4.03
CA CYS A 19 -23.56 10.91 3.47
C CYS A 19 -22.12 11.02 2.98
N ALA A 20 -21.16 10.44 3.72
CA ALA A 20 -19.83 10.20 3.22
C ALA A 20 -20.01 9.40 1.92
N THR A 21 -19.75 10.01 0.77
CA THR A 21 -19.78 9.33 -0.51
C THR A 21 -18.77 8.21 -0.45
N PRO A 22 -19.17 6.94 -0.62
CA PRO A 22 -18.20 5.85 -0.64
C PRO A 22 -17.20 6.16 -1.76
N HIS A 23 -15.90 6.03 -1.48
CA HIS A 23 -14.89 6.19 -2.51
C HIS A 23 -15.20 5.25 -3.69
N PRO A 24 -14.98 5.69 -4.94
CA PRO A 24 -15.14 4.81 -6.09
C PRO A 24 -14.24 3.58 -5.93
N PRO A 25 -14.56 2.47 -6.60
CA PRO A 25 -13.71 1.28 -6.60
C PRO A 25 -12.26 1.66 -6.92
N LEU A 26 -11.31 1.11 -6.16
CA LEU A 26 -9.90 1.42 -6.35
C LEU A 26 -9.43 0.83 -7.69
N PRO A 27 -8.97 1.66 -8.64
CA PRO A 27 -8.47 1.15 -9.91
C PRO A 27 -7.10 0.48 -9.72
N THR A 28 -6.79 -0.45 -10.61
CA THR A 28 -5.47 -1.10 -10.70
C THR A 28 -4.90 -0.90 -12.10
N VAL A 29 -3.62 -1.19 -12.25
CA VAL A 29 -3.03 -1.36 -13.58
C VAL A 29 -3.74 -2.49 -14.32
N GLN A 30 -3.70 -2.49 -15.66
CA GLN A 30 -4.48 -3.45 -16.45
C GLN A 30 -3.83 -4.84 -16.53
N ASN A 31 -2.51 -4.88 -16.67
CA ASN A 31 -1.76 -6.12 -16.82
C ASN A 31 -0.46 -6.04 -16.04
N VAL A 32 -0.11 -7.13 -15.36
CA VAL A 32 1.16 -7.31 -14.66
C VAL A 32 1.75 -8.65 -15.06
N ASP A 33 2.94 -8.62 -15.61
CA ASP A 33 3.73 -9.82 -15.82
C ASP A 33 4.43 -10.19 -14.49
N LEU A 34 3.90 -11.17 -13.80
CA LEU A 34 4.42 -11.62 -12.50
C LEU A 34 5.84 -12.20 -12.60
N ASN A 35 6.30 -12.61 -13.81
CA ASN A 35 7.68 -13.02 -13.98
C ASN A 35 8.64 -11.81 -13.96
N ARG A 36 8.23 -10.67 -14.49
CA ARG A 36 8.98 -9.41 -14.38
C ARG A 36 8.89 -8.79 -12.99
N ASP A 37 7.79 -9.06 -12.27
CA ASP A 37 7.58 -8.61 -10.90
C ASP A 37 8.44 -9.41 -9.89
N ASN A 38 8.99 -10.56 -10.30
CA ASN A 38 9.88 -11.43 -9.53
C ASN A 38 11.15 -10.69 -9.04
N GLY A 39 11.68 -11.12 -7.90
CA GLY A 39 12.90 -10.59 -7.28
C GLY A 39 12.63 -9.64 -6.11
N THR A 40 13.64 -8.88 -5.74
CA THR A 40 13.58 -7.99 -4.57
C THR A 40 12.93 -6.66 -4.91
N TRP A 41 12.08 -6.21 -3.98
CA TRP A 41 11.48 -4.89 -3.92
C TRP A 41 11.77 -4.25 -2.57
N TYR A 42 12.32 -3.05 -2.56
CA TYR A 42 12.59 -2.26 -1.36
C TYR A 42 11.41 -1.35 -1.06
N GLU A 43 10.97 -1.31 0.18
CA GLU A 43 9.96 -0.38 0.64
C GLU A 43 10.56 1.02 0.77
N ILE A 44 10.04 1.98 0.02
CA ILE A 44 10.49 3.37 0.05
C ILE A 44 9.65 4.20 1.03
N ALA A 45 8.35 3.95 1.03
CA ALA A 45 7.40 4.56 1.97
C ALA A 45 6.18 3.66 2.14
N MET A 46 5.50 3.80 3.28
CA MET A 46 4.30 3.02 3.57
C MET A 46 3.32 3.80 4.44
N LEU A 47 2.05 3.43 4.44
CA LEU A 47 1.13 3.81 5.51
C LEU A 47 1.43 2.97 6.75
N PRO A 48 1.60 3.60 7.95
CA PRO A 48 1.86 2.88 9.18
C PRO A 48 0.84 1.77 9.44
N ASN A 49 1.31 0.59 9.76
CA ASN A 49 0.46 -0.56 9.98
C ASN A 49 0.99 -1.46 11.11
N ARG A 50 0.08 -2.22 11.73
CA ARG A 50 0.42 -3.08 12.87
C ARG A 50 1.34 -4.26 12.52
N PHE A 51 1.37 -4.66 11.25
CA PHE A 51 2.15 -5.83 10.82
C PHE A 51 3.64 -5.54 10.74
N GLN A 52 3.98 -4.24 10.59
CA GLN A 52 5.36 -3.76 10.46
C GLN A 52 5.77 -2.84 11.62
N SER A 53 4.98 -2.81 12.72
CA SER A 53 5.24 -1.90 13.85
C SER A 53 6.61 -2.11 14.51
N MET A 54 7.22 -3.29 14.37
CA MET A 54 8.56 -3.58 14.85
C MET A 54 9.68 -3.14 13.89
N CYS A 55 9.35 -2.85 12.62
CA CYS A 55 10.31 -2.53 11.58
C CYS A 55 10.73 -1.06 11.68
N VAL A 56 12.03 -0.78 11.69
CA VAL A 56 12.57 0.58 11.72
C VAL A 56 13.33 0.94 10.44
N SER A 57 13.85 -0.06 9.71
CA SER A 57 14.57 0.15 8.44
C SER A 57 14.68 -1.14 7.61
N ASP A 58 15.26 -1.01 6.44
CA ASP A 58 15.65 -2.11 5.54
C ASP A 58 14.50 -3.06 5.20
N THR A 59 13.28 -2.53 5.16
CA THR A 59 12.11 -3.32 4.77
C THR A 59 12.17 -3.63 3.28
N GLN A 60 12.04 -4.91 2.96
CA GLN A 60 12.04 -5.41 1.58
C GLN A 60 11.14 -6.63 1.46
N ALA A 61 10.67 -6.87 0.24
CA ALA A 61 9.94 -8.07 -0.15
C ALA A 61 10.70 -8.79 -1.27
N LEU A 62 10.82 -10.10 -1.16
CA LEU A 62 11.34 -10.95 -2.21
C LEU A 62 10.20 -11.81 -2.75
N TYR A 63 9.86 -11.62 -4.02
CA TYR A 63 8.87 -12.42 -4.73
C TYR A 63 9.54 -13.48 -5.58
N ARG A 64 8.98 -14.70 -5.60
CA ARG A 64 9.42 -15.81 -6.45
C ARG A 64 8.21 -16.57 -6.98
N PRO A 65 8.18 -16.93 -8.27
CA PRO A 65 7.16 -17.80 -8.80
C PRO A 65 7.12 -19.13 -8.04
N ASP A 66 5.92 -19.58 -7.71
CA ASP A 66 5.65 -20.86 -7.02
C ASP A 66 4.41 -21.53 -7.67
N GLY A 67 4.60 -22.16 -8.80
CA GLY A 67 3.54 -22.70 -9.62
C GLY A 67 2.54 -21.64 -10.08
N LYS A 68 1.28 -21.75 -9.61
CA LYS A 68 0.23 -20.75 -9.86
C LYS A 68 0.23 -19.59 -8.85
N ASN A 69 1.11 -19.64 -7.86
CA ASN A 69 1.22 -18.66 -6.78
C ASN A 69 2.56 -17.91 -6.88
N VAL A 70 2.75 -16.97 -5.99
CA VAL A 70 4.01 -16.28 -5.74
C VAL A 70 4.40 -16.48 -4.29
N SER A 71 5.57 -17.04 -4.04
CA SER A 71 6.19 -17.07 -2.72
C SER A 71 6.64 -15.66 -2.36
N VAL A 72 6.37 -15.23 -1.14
CA VAL A 72 6.69 -13.90 -0.63
C VAL A 72 7.55 -14.03 0.61
N VAL A 73 8.70 -13.40 0.63
CA VAL A 73 9.55 -13.29 1.81
C VAL A 73 9.72 -11.82 2.15
N ASN A 74 9.08 -11.38 3.24
CA ASN A 74 9.27 -10.02 3.75
C ASN A 74 10.35 -10.02 4.82
N GLN A 75 11.22 -9.02 4.78
CA GLN A 75 12.25 -8.81 5.79
C GLN A 75 12.29 -7.35 6.21
N CYS A 76 12.67 -7.09 7.46
CA CYS A 76 12.99 -5.74 7.94
C CYS A 76 13.97 -5.79 9.12
N ARG A 77 14.60 -4.67 9.41
CA ARG A 77 15.44 -4.47 10.59
C ARG A 77 14.62 -3.87 11.72
N THR A 78 14.77 -4.44 12.91
CA THR A 78 14.17 -3.93 14.16
C THR A 78 15.14 -2.99 14.90
N ALA A 79 14.63 -2.28 15.92
CA ALA A 79 15.41 -1.26 16.66
C ALA A 79 16.67 -1.83 17.36
N ASP A 80 16.65 -3.12 17.71
CA ASP A 80 17.82 -3.82 18.28
C ASP A 80 18.82 -4.31 17.21
N GLY A 81 18.59 -3.97 15.93
CA GLY A 81 19.42 -4.39 14.81
C GLY A 81 19.12 -5.78 14.24
N THR A 82 18.22 -6.53 14.84
CA THR A 82 17.82 -7.86 14.37
C THR A 82 17.07 -7.79 13.03
N ILE A 83 17.32 -8.74 12.14
CA ILE A 83 16.49 -8.94 10.94
C ILE A 83 15.33 -9.85 11.30
N LYS A 84 14.12 -9.35 11.11
CA LYS A 84 12.89 -10.16 11.16
C LYS A 84 12.47 -10.55 9.76
N GLN A 85 11.97 -11.77 9.64
CA GLN A 85 11.48 -12.34 8.39
C GLN A 85 10.08 -12.90 8.58
N ALA A 86 9.26 -12.77 7.55
CA ALA A 86 7.97 -13.43 7.43
C ALA A 86 7.83 -14.05 6.04
N ASP A 87 7.49 -15.34 6.01
CA ASP A 87 7.28 -16.12 4.79
C ASP A 87 5.78 -16.18 4.50
N GLY A 88 5.42 -15.89 3.27
CA GLY A 88 4.04 -15.80 2.83
C GLY A 88 3.82 -16.37 1.45
N ILE A 89 2.56 -16.36 1.04
CA ILE A 89 2.14 -16.76 -0.29
C ILE A 89 1.16 -15.72 -0.85
N ALA A 90 1.35 -15.33 -2.10
CA ALA A 90 0.41 -14.52 -2.85
C ALA A 90 -0.29 -15.36 -3.91
N LYS A 91 -1.62 -15.21 -4.00
CA LYS A 91 -2.47 -15.85 -4.99
C LYS A 91 -3.04 -14.79 -5.91
N GLN A 92 -2.95 -15.02 -7.21
CA GLN A 92 -3.57 -14.14 -8.18
C GLN A 92 -5.10 -14.22 -8.07
N VAL A 93 -5.77 -13.08 -8.13
CA VAL A 93 -7.21 -12.99 -8.27
C VAL A 93 -7.56 -13.26 -9.74
N GLU A 94 -8.45 -14.21 -9.98
CA GLU A 94 -8.88 -14.58 -11.34
C GLU A 94 -9.44 -13.36 -12.08
N GLY A 95 -9.13 -13.23 -13.36
CA GLY A 95 -9.58 -12.13 -14.22
C GLY A 95 -8.89 -10.78 -13.95
N SER A 96 -7.95 -10.70 -12.99
CA SER A 96 -7.23 -9.45 -12.67
C SER A 96 -5.97 -9.22 -13.51
N HIS A 97 -5.61 -10.17 -14.36
CA HIS A 97 -4.39 -10.10 -15.19
C HIS A 97 -3.12 -9.75 -14.39
N GLY A 98 -2.98 -10.36 -13.20
CA GLY A 98 -1.83 -10.15 -12.31
C GLY A 98 -1.89 -8.88 -11.44
N ALA A 99 -2.82 -7.96 -11.69
CA ALA A 99 -2.87 -6.68 -10.99
C ALA A 99 -3.43 -6.76 -9.55
N LYS A 100 -4.15 -7.85 -9.23
CA LYS A 100 -4.70 -8.07 -7.89
C LYS A 100 -4.23 -9.42 -7.36
N LEU A 101 -3.66 -9.38 -6.17
CA LEU A 101 -3.22 -10.55 -5.43
C LEU A 101 -3.91 -10.60 -4.08
N ARG A 102 -3.96 -11.79 -3.51
CA ARG A 102 -4.31 -12.01 -2.10
C ARG A 102 -3.11 -12.64 -1.41
N VAL A 103 -2.58 -11.96 -0.40
CA VAL A 103 -1.36 -12.34 0.30
C VAL A 103 -1.69 -12.87 1.69
N SER A 104 -1.05 -13.97 2.09
CA SER A 104 -1.15 -14.53 3.42
C SER A 104 0.23 -14.84 3.99
N PHE A 105 0.49 -14.34 5.18
CA PHE A 105 1.61 -14.72 6.06
C PHE A 105 1.14 -15.64 7.19
N PHE A 106 -0.17 -15.78 7.37
CA PHE A 106 -0.77 -16.64 8.41
C PHE A 106 -2.11 -17.21 7.91
N ARG A 107 -2.08 -18.43 7.39
CA ARG A 107 -3.30 -19.10 6.89
C ARG A 107 -4.28 -19.40 8.04
N PRO A 108 -5.57 -19.28 7.79
CA PRO A 108 -6.26 -19.07 6.49
C PRO A 108 -6.51 -17.59 6.13
N PHE A 109 -5.91 -16.64 6.80
CA PHE A 109 -6.19 -15.21 6.63
C PHE A 109 -5.40 -14.64 5.45
N TYR A 110 -6.10 -13.94 4.54
CA TYR A 110 -5.55 -13.30 3.35
C TYR A 110 -5.91 -11.81 3.33
N GLY A 111 -4.94 -10.96 3.03
CA GLY A 111 -5.13 -9.54 2.74
C GLY A 111 -5.10 -9.28 1.24
N ASP A 112 -5.82 -8.25 0.80
CA ASP A 112 -5.76 -7.77 -0.58
C ASP A 112 -4.45 -7.01 -0.81
N TYR A 113 -3.85 -7.23 -1.98
CA TYR A 113 -2.64 -6.57 -2.44
C TYR A 113 -2.85 -6.23 -3.92
N TRP A 114 -3.13 -4.96 -4.18
CA TRP A 114 -3.50 -4.46 -5.50
C TRP A 114 -2.43 -3.51 -6.03
N ILE A 115 -1.98 -3.74 -7.25
CA ILE A 115 -0.98 -2.90 -7.92
C ILE A 115 -1.74 -1.74 -8.58
N LEU A 116 -1.58 -0.55 -8.01
CA LEU A 116 -2.33 0.66 -8.39
C LEU A 116 -1.61 1.44 -9.49
N GLU A 117 -0.28 1.48 -9.41
CA GLU A 117 0.62 2.04 -10.42
C GLU A 117 1.86 1.15 -10.51
N LEU A 118 2.41 1.05 -11.72
CA LEU A 118 3.61 0.27 -11.98
C LEU A 118 4.40 0.95 -13.09
N ASP A 119 5.69 1.13 -12.85
CA ASP A 119 6.60 1.60 -13.90
C ASP A 119 6.65 0.60 -15.08
N PRO A 120 6.62 1.05 -16.33
CA PRO A 120 6.68 0.16 -17.49
C PRO A 120 7.91 -0.77 -17.50
N ASP A 121 9.02 -0.32 -16.89
CA ASP A 121 10.25 -1.10 -16.73
C ASP A 121 10.33 -1.82 -15.38
N TYR A 122 9.25 -1.79 -14.58
CA TYR A 122 9.18 -2.43 -13.24
C TYR A 122 10.22 -1.90 -12.24
N ARG A 123 10.56 -0.62 -12.33
CA ARG A 123 11.51 0.01 -11.41
C ARG A 123 10.89 0.42 -10.08
N TRP A 124 9.60 0.76 -10.09
CA TRP A 124 8.82 1.13 -8.91
C TRP A 124 7.35 0.72 -9.05
N ALA A 125 6.67 0.62 -7.92
CA ALA A 125 5.24 0.33 -7.84
C ALA A 125 4.58 1.08 -6.69
N LEU A 126 3.33 1.50 -6.89
CA LEU A 126 2.40 1.89 -5.83
C LEU A 126 1.43 0.75 -5.61
N VAL A 127 1.38 0.25 -4.39
CA VAL A 127 0.53 -0.86 -3.99
C VAL A 127 -0.42 -0.42 -2.89
N GLY A 128 -1.61 -0.98 -2.88
CA GLY A 128 -2.61 -0.70 -1.84
C GLY A 128 -3.65 -1.79 -1.73
N GLU A 129 -4.73 -1.51 -0.99
CA GLU A 129 -5.87 -2.40 -0.84
C GLU A 129 -7.19 -1.60 -0.92
N PRO A 130 -8.35 -2.25 -1.17
CA PRO A 130 -9.62 -1.56 -1.43
C PRO A 130 -10.05 -0.57 -0.35
N GLY A 131 -9.73 -0.84 0.91
CA GLY A 131 -10.09 0.01 2.05
C GLY A 131 -9.21 1.24 2.23
N ARG A 132 -8.10 1.36 1.47
CA ARG A 132 -7.13 2.47 1.51
C ARG A 132 -6.45 2.68 2.87
N LYS A 133 -6.49 1.66 3.74
CA LYS A 133 -5.85 1.66 5.06
C LYS A 133 -4.39 1.23 4.98
N TYR A 134 -4.03 0.51 3.93
CA TYR A 134 -2.68 0.00 3.68
C TYR A 134 -2.25 0.41 2.28
N ALA A 135 -1.06 1.00 2.19
CA ALA A 135 -0.42 1.30 0.93
C ALA A 135 1.10 1.33 1.10
N TRP A 136 1.81 0.98 0.03
CA TRP A 136 3.26 0.92 -0.04
C TRP A 136 3.76 1.51 -1.36
N ILE A 137 4.86 2.24 -1.30
CA ILE A 137 5.67 2.62 -2.45
C ILE A 137 6.90 1.73 -2.42
N LEU A 138 7.05 0.92 -3.45
CA LEU A 138 8.13 -0.04 -3.60
C LEU A 138 9.03 0.36 -4.76
N ALA A 139 10.33 -0.01 -4.67
CA ALA A 139 11.27 0.21 -5.76
C ALA A 139 12.29 -0.93 -5.86
N ARG A 140 12.92 -1.06 -7.04
CA ARG A 140 14.03 -2.02 -7.26
C ARG A 140 15.34 -1.56 -6.63
N ASN A 141 15.47 -0.27 -6.39
CA ASN A 141 16.62 0.32 -5.70
C ASN A 141 16.22 0.70 -4.27
N THR A 142 17.21 0.82 -3.39
CA THR A 142 17.04 1.26 -1.99
C THR A 142 16.64 2.73 -1.88
N SER A 143 16.63 3.46 -2.97
CA SER A 143 16.19 4.84 -3.05
C SER A 143 15.37 5.09 -4.31
N LEU A 144 14.54 6.11 -4.26
CA LEU A 144 13.75 6.63 -5.37
C LEU A 144 14.02 8.13 -5.47
N ASP A 145 14.11 8.68 -6.67
CA ASP A 145 14.27 10.11 -6.85
C ASP A 145 13.06 10.87 -6.33
N ALA A 146 13.29 12.11 -5.89
CA ALA A 146 12.27 12.90 -5.21
C ALA A 146 11.05 13.20 -6.11
N ALA A 147 11.27 13.39 -7.41
CA ALA A 147 10.19 13.71 -8.35
C ALA A 147 9.26 12.50 -8.55
N THR A 148 9.82 11.31 -8.75
CA THR A 148 9.05 10.07 -8.87
C THR A 148 8.29 9.77 -7.58
N LEU A 149 8.93 9.92 -6.41
CA LEU A 149 8.23 9.72 -5.14
C LEU A 149 7.07 10.69 -4.97
N GLU A 150 7.26 11.96 -5.26
CA GLU A 150 6.21 12.97 -5.17
C GLU A 150 5.04 12.68 -6.12
N GLN A 151 5.34 12.23 -7.33
CA GLN A 151 4.34 11.78 -8.31
C GLN A 151 3.51 10.60 -7.76
N LEU A 152 4.14 9.61 -7.14
CA LEU A 152 3.45 8.45 -6.55
C LEU A 152 2.59 8.84 -5.34
N LEU A 153 3.08 9.75 -4.49
CA LEU A 153 2.29 10.30 -3.38
C LEU A 153 1.09 11.11 -3.88
N ALA A 154 1.25 11.90 -4.93
CA ALA A 154 0.15 12.63 -5.57
C ALA A 154 -0.86 11.65 -6.19
N ARG A 155 -0.39 10.57 -6.81
CA ARG A 155 -1.26 9.53 -7.35
C ARG A 155 -2.03 8.80 -6.25
N ALA A 156 -1.38 8.44 -5.14
CA ALA A 156 -2.03 7.86 -3.97
C ALA A 156 -3.17 8.76 -3.46
N ALA A 157 -2.92 10.08 -3.34
CA ALA A 157 -3.94 11.06 -2.95
C ALA A 157 -5.12 11.09 -3.93
N ALA A 158 -4.86 11.09 -5.24
CA ALA A 158 -5.90 11.05 -6.26
C ALA A 158 -6.76 9.78 -6.20
N LEU A 159 -6.21 8.69 -5.66
CA LEU A 159 -6.90 7.43 -5.40
C LEU A 159 -7.61 7.39 -4.04
N GLY A 160 -7.56 8.48 -3.26
CA GLY A 160 -8.18 8.60 -1.94
C GLY A 160 -7.37 7.97 -0.80
N VAL A 161 -6.09 7.71 -1.02
CA VAL A 161 -5.15 7.29 0.03
C VAL A 161 -4.57 8.54 0.69
N ASP A 162 -4.50 8.58 2.01
CA ASP A 162 -3.94 9.74 2.73
C ASP A 162 -2.43 9.85 2.49
N ARG A 163 -2.04 10.76 1.59
CA ARG A 163 -0.62 10.98 1.27
C ARG A 163 0.19 11.54 2.43
N GLN A 164 -0.44 12.25 3.36
CA GLN A 164 0.25 12.85 4.51
C GLN A 164 0.59 11.81 5.58
N ALA A 165 -0.12 10.69 5.58
CA ALA A 165 0.13 9.59 6.49
C ALA A 165 1.28 8.66 6.04
N PHE A 166 1.82 8.83 4.82
CA PHE A 166 2.97 8.03 4.40
C PHE A 166 4.22 8.36 5.21
N VAL A 167 4.86 7.32 5.72
CA VAL A 167 6.16 7.40 6.40
C VAL A 167 7.23 6.80 5.50
N ARG A 168 8.38 7.49 5.40
CA ARG A 168 9.55 7.01 4.67
C ARG A 168 10.18 5.84 5.43
N THR A 169 10.53 4.80 4.70
CA THR A 169 11.28 3.66 5.25
C THR A 169 12.77 3.88 4.99
N PRO A 170 13.58 4.08 6.03
CA PRO A 170 15.03 4.16 5.87
C PRO A 170 15.57 2.84 5.28
N GLN A 171 16.42 2.96 4.25
CA GLN A 171 17.16 1.84 3.69
C GLN A 171 18.65 2.09 3.92
N ALA A 172 19.37 1.09 4.43
CA ALA A 172 20.82 1.19 4.53
C ALA A 172 21.39 1.37 3.11
N VAL A 173 22.25 2.35 2.96
CA VAL A 173 23.02 2.49 1.72
C VAL A 173 23.92 1.26 1.62
N GLN A 174 23.68 0.41 0.63
CA GLN A 174 24.64 -0.64 0.31
C GLN A 174 25.90 0.08 -0.17
N SER A 175 26.92 0.14 0.69
CA SER A 175 28.25 0.54 0.26
C SER A 175 28.72 -0.51 -0.75
N MET A 176 28.91 -0.12 -2.00
CA MET A 176 29.39 -1.00 -3.09
C MET A 176 30.86 -1.41 -2.90
N ASP A 177 31.43 -1.26 -1.70
CA ASP A 177 32.85 -1.49 -1.39
C ASP A 177 33.14 -2.78 -0.62
N ALA A 178 32.22 -3.73 -0.51
CA ALA A 178 32.47 -4.99 0.21
C ALA A 178 32.81 -6.18 -0.72
N GLY A 179 33.42 -5.96 -1.88
CA GLY A 179 33.68 -7.01 -2.87
C GLY A 179 35.03 -7.01 -3.59
N LEU A 180 36.02 -6.28 -3.08
CA LEU A 180 37.41 -6.30 -3.65
C LEU A 180 38.44 -6.47 -2.55
N ARG A 181 38.55 -7.68 -2.02
CA ARG A 181 39.79 -8.21 -1.43
C ARG A 181 39.84 -9.72 -1.59
#